data_4050f0782dfbd740bd771758aed83be7
#
_entry.id   4050f0782dfbd740bd771758aed83be7
#
_cell.length_a   1.000
_cell.length_b   1.000
_cell.length_c   1.000
_cell.angle_alpha   90.00
_cell.angle_beta   90.00
_cell.angle_gamma   90.00
#
_symmetry.space_group_name_H-M   'P 1'
#
loop_
_entity.id
_entity.type
_entity.pdbx_description
1 polymer ?
#
loop_
_entity_poly.entity_id
_entity_poly.type
_entity_poly.pdbx_seq_one_letter_code
_entity_poly.pdbx_strand_id
1 'polypeptide(L)'
;MDYNGLSIVSPQYYPDGKEWNNLFNLWLQDYDINTDITERFHYLISHSDYLVMVQRPLNNDNSDYEIISVSNEQQQSYLPAFTNIKEITDYIDLPESQEGYQVEVMVASYKRLLEEIYMRTEGLNGLVINPFSQKLIADEKLLNCIGHNTTTGINHQEDLPSLVPANLKFRKNMKIYHSNGKDPHVKELLKESVEDLMEDGVFACPVLVNKKDLYTNKTGELAMHTGADIYIKPLMCSHADPNKLYISLFTGLNDIKRMNLDHDEPDMEMIITCHSFDSYKDILFSSDAFCGILINPFTDHLGFSKDMLDEMFYNKETIN
;
A
#
# COMPACT_ATOMS: atom_id res chain seq x y z
N MET A 1 -26.29 -0.39 -4.92
CA MET A 1 -26.10 -0.09 -3.50
C MET A 1 -24.63 -0.26 -3.20
N ASP A 2 -24.04 0.73 -2.57
CA ASP A 2 -22.61 0.72 -2.24
C ASP A 2 -22.49 0.36 -0.75
N TYR A 3 -21.79 -0.73 -0.45
CA TYR A 3 -21.58 -1.22 0.91
C TYR A 3 -20.08 -1.09 1.26
N ASN A 4 -19.68 0.07 1.79
CA ASN A 4 -18.31 0.32 2.20
C ASN A 4 -17.27 -0.01 1.10
N GLY A 5 -17.51 0.42 -0.15
CA GLY A 5 -16.64 0.16 -1.29
C GLY A 5 -16.83 -1.22 -1.93
N LEU A 6 -17.83 -2.01 -1.50
CA LEU A 6 -18.31 -3.19 -2.20
C LEU A 6 -19.60 -2.83 -2.93
N SER A 7 -19.69 -3.12 -4.22
CA SER A 7 -20.85 -2.78 -5.02
C SER A 7 -21.56 -4.01 -5.55
N ILE A 8 -22.86 -4.11 -5.28
CA ILE A 8 -23.74 -5.05 -5.96
C ILE A 8 -24.10 -4.42 -7.31
N VAL A 9 -23.54 -4.96 -8.38
CA VAL A 9 -23.84 -4.53 -9.75
C VAL A 9 -24.46 -5.66 -10.54
N SER A 10 -25.25 -5.32 -11.56
CA SER A 10 -25.77 -6.36 -12.47
C SER A 10 -24.61 -7.05 -13.20
N PRO A 11 -24.71 -8.36 -13.49
CA PRO A 11 -23.62 -9.13 -14.13
C PRO A 11 -23.09 -8.55 -15.45
N GLN A 12 -23.88 -7.75 -16.16
CA GLN A 12 -23.46 -7.05 -17.37
C GLN A 12 -22.40 -5.97 -17.16
N TYR A 13 -22.19 -5.53 -15.92
CA TYR A 13 -21.18 -4.54 -15.50
C TYR A 13 -19.96 -5.19 -14.83
N TYR A 14 -19.90 -6.51 -14.81
CA TYR A 14 -18.72 -7.20 -14.30
C TYR A 14 -17.52 -6.96 -15.23
N PRO A 15 -16.30 -6.82 -14.68
CA PRO A 15 -15.10 -6.73 -15.48
C PRO A 15 -14.98 -7.95 -16.40
N ASP A 16 -14.52 -7.76 -17.64
CA ASP A 16 -14.40 -8.83 -18.64
C ASP A 16 -13.00 -9.49 -18.67
N GLY A 17 -12.05 -8.94 -17.97
CA GLY A 17 -10.68 -9.45 -17.81
C GLY A 17 -9.82 -9.45 -19.09
N LYS A 18 -10.29 -8.90 -20.20
CA LYS A 18 -9.55 -8.98 -21.48
C LYS A 18 -8.23 -8.24 -21.43
N GLU A 19 -8.24 -7.02 -20.92
CA GLU A 19 -7.05 -6.21 -20.80
C GLU A 19 -6.05 -6.85 -19.83
N TRP A 20 -6.55 -7.36 -18.70
CA TRP A 20 -5.77 -8.13 -17.74
C TRP A 20 -5.04 -9.29 -18.41
N ASN A 21 -5.77 -10.19 -19.08
CA ASN A 21 -5.20 -11.37 -19.71
C ASN A 21 -4.13 -11.03 -20.75
N ASN A 22 -4.36 -9.98 -21.54
CA ASN A 22 -3.40 -9.54 -22.54
C ASN A 22 -2.12 -9.02 -21.90
N LEU A 23 -2.24 -8.14 -20.92
CA LEU A 23 -1.08 -7.48 -20.30
C LEU A 23 -0.32 -8.42 -19.36
N PHE A 24 -1.02 -9.32 -18.65
CA PHE A 24 -0.41 -10.36 -17.82
C PHE A 24 0.46 -11.31 -18.64
N ASN A 25 -0.03 -11.75 -19.81
CA ASN A 25 0.75 -12.61 -20.70
C ASN A 25 1.99 -11.91 -21.25
N LEU A 26 1.90 -10.63 -21.59
CA LEU A 26 3.05 -9.83 -22.03
C LEU A 26 4.04 -9.65 -20.87
N TRP A 27 3.57 -9.34 -19.67
CA TRP A 27 4.41 -9.18 -18.50
C TRP A 27 5.16 -10.47 -18.14
N LEU A 28 4.52 -11.63 -18.19
CA LEU A 28 5.18 -12.92 -17.96
C LEU A 28 6.30 -13.24 -18.96
N GLN A 29 6.20 -12.72 -20.19
CA GLN A 29 7.22 -12.94 -21.22
C GLN A 29 8.41 -12.01 -21.09
N ASP A 30 8.22 -10.78 -20.66
CA ASP A 30 9.19 -9.70 -20.76
C ASP A 30 9.42 -8.91 -19.47
N TYR A 31 8.97 -9.41 -18.30
CA TYR A 31 8.96 -8.62 -17.05
C TYR A 31 10.35 -8.14 -16.60
N ASP A 32 11.41 -8.88 -16.92
CA ASP A 32 12.81 -8.53 -16.58
C ASP A 32 13.44 -7.52 -17.54
N ILE A 33 12.83 -7.28 -18.71
CA ILE A 33 13.46 -6.57 -19.83
C ILE A 33 12.75 -5.25 -20.16
N ASN A 34 11.45 -5.16 -19.89
CA ASN A 34 10.62 -4.06 -20.35
C ASN A 34 9.90 -3.34 -19.21
N THR A 35 10.50 -2.26 -18.72
CA THR A 35 9.94 -1.41 -17.66
C THR A 35 8.56 -0.83 -18.02
N ASP A 36 8.31 -0.48 -19.28
CA ASP A 36 7.02 0.07 -19.73
C ASP A 36 5.87 -0.96 -19.57
N ILE A 37 6.12 -2.23 -19.86
CA ILE A 37 5.14 -3.30 -19.65
C ILE A 37 4.88 -3.51 -18.17
N THR A 38 5.91 -3.50 -17.33
CA THR A 38 5.80 -3.66 -15.88
C THR A 38 5.03 -2.50 -15.26
N GLU A 39 5.34 -1.26 -15.61
CA GLU A 39 4.62 -0.08 -15.13
C GLU A 39 3.14 -0.10 -15.54
N ARG A 40 2.84 -0.44 -16.78
CA ARG A 40 1.46 -0.57 -17.26
C ARG A 40 0.71 -1.70 -16.55
N PHE A 41 1.39 -2.78 -16.23
CA PHE A 41 0.79 -3.90 -15.50
C PHE A 41 0.52 -3.53 -14.03
N HIS A 42 1.45 -2.86 -13.37
CA HIS A 42 1.25 -2.32 -12.02
C HIS A 42 0.10 -1.31 -11.99
N TYR A 43 0.02 -0.43 -12.99
CA TYR A 43 -1.09 0.49 -13.15
C TYR A 43 -2.42 -0.25 -13.30
N LEU A 44 -2.49 -1.27 -14.14
CA LEU A 44 -3.69 -2.07 -14.33
C LEU A 44 -4.13 -2.74 -13.02
N ILE A 45 -3.19 -3.31 -12.25
CA ILE A 45 -3.49 -3.92 -10.96
C ILE A 45 -4.14 -2.91 -10.02
N SER A 46 -3.56 -1.72 -9.89
CA SER A 46 -3.98 -0.72 -8.90
C SER A 46 -5.26 0.03 -9.29
N HIS A 47 -5.63 0.05 -10.57
CA HIS A 47 -6.79 0.81 -11.10
C HIS A 47 -7.94 -0.07 -11.58
N SER A 48 -7.83 -1.39 -11.42
CA SER A 48 -8.90 -2.31 -11.79
C SER A 48 -9.91 -2.51 -10.67
N ASP A 49 -11.15 -2.74 -11.08
CA ASP A 49 -12.16 -3.34 -10.24
C ASP A 49 -12.08 -4.87 -10.37
N TYR A 50 -12.33 -5.54 -9.28
CA TYR A 50 -12.26 -7.00 -9.15
C TYR A 50 -13.58 -7.56 -8.68
N LEU A 51 -13.90 -8.78 -9.10
CA LEU A 51 -14.94 -9.56 -8.46
C LEU A 51 -14.36 -10.24 -7.22
N VAL A 52 -15.13 -10.23 -6.16
CA VAL A 52 -14.81 -10.89 -4.89
C VAL A 52 -15.99 -11.72 -4.42
N MET A 53 -15.71 -12.80 -3.73
CA MET A 53 -16.74 -13.56 -3.03
C MET A 53 -16.88 -13.01 -1.61
N VAL A 54 -18.11 -12.75 -1.22
CA VAL A 54 -18.44 -12.24 0.11
C VAL A 54 -19.45 -13.18 0.77
N GLN A 55 -19.36 -13.29 2.07
CA GLN A 55 -20.37 -13.96 2.89
C GLN A 55 -21.08 -12.96 3.79
N ARG A 56 -22.36 -13.20 4.03
CA ARG A 56 -23.16 -12.46 5.01
C ARG A 56 -24.04 -13.39 5.83
N PRO A 57 -24.30 -13.10 7.10
CA PRO A 57 -25.26 -13.85 7.90
C PRO A 57 -26.68 -13.69 7.35
N LEU A 58 -27.43 -14.79 7.23
CA LEU A 58 -28.83 -14.79 6.74
C LEU A 58 -29.81 -14.02 7.65
N ASN A 59 -29.46 -13.90 8.93
CA ASN A 59 -30.36 -13.33 9.96
C ASN A 59 -29.99 -11.91 10.38
N ASN A 60 -29.09 -11.24 9.68
CA ASN A 60 -28.65 -9.89 10.04
C ASN A 60 -29.05 -8.90 8.95
N ASP A 61 -30.03 -8.02 9.26
CA ASP A 61 -30.43 -6.93 8.37
C ASP A 61 -29.35 -5.81 8.26
N ASN A 62 -28.33 -5.85 9.12
CA ASN A 62 -27.15 -5.00 9.02
C ASN A 62 -26.12 -5.69 8.14
N SER A 63 -25.88 -5.10 7.01
CA SER A 63 -25.06 -5.51 5.87
C SER A 63 -23.56 -5.60 6.15
N ASP A 64 -23.13 -6.39 7.13
CA ASP A 64 -21.72 -6.68 7.32
C ASP A 64 -21.30 -7.83 6.39
N TYR A 65 -20.86 -7.44 5.19
CA TYR A 65 -20.25 -8.36 4.25
C TYR A 65 -18.78 -8.62 4.64
N GLU A 66 -18.43 -9.89 4.66
CA GLU A 66 -17.05 -10.32 4.85
C GLU A 66 -16.50 -10.93 3.55
N ILE A 67 -15.38 -10.41 3.03
CA ILE A 67 -14.72 -11.00 1.86
C ILE A 67 -14.08 -12.33 2.28
N ILE A 68 -14.39 -13.40 1.54
CA ILE A 68 -13.87 -14.73 1.81
C ILE A 68 -12.38 -14.77 1.47
N SER A 69 -11.56 -15.23 2.40
CA SER A 69 -10.13 -15.46 2.18
C SER A 69 -9.84 -16.89 1.73
N VAL A 70 -8.72 -17.10 1.06
CA VAL A 70 -8.20 -18.41 0.68
C VAL A 70 -6.83 -18.64 1.30
N SER A 71 -6.52 -19.88 1.66
CA SER A 71 -5.22 -20.26 2.20
C SER A 71 -4.49 -21.21 1.26
N ASN A 72 -3.17 -21.04 1.17
CA ASN A 72 -2.30 -22.00 0.47
C ASN A 72 -1.91 -23.18 1.37
N GLU A 73 -1.14 -24.12 0.83
CA GLU A 73 -0.67 -25.31 1.55
C GLU A 73 0.22 -24.96 2.76
N GLN A 74 0.87 -23.80 2.75
CA GLN A 74 1.68 -23.29 3.86
C GLN A 74 0.86 -22.52 4.92
N GLN A 75 -0.47 -22.59 4.85
CA GLN A 75 -1.40 -21.87 5.75
C GLN A 75 -1.28 -20.33 5.67
N GLN A 76 -0.73 -19.82 4.59
CA GLN A 76 -0.74 -18.39 4.31
C GLN A 76 -2.08 -18.01 3.70
N SER A 77 -2.73 -16.98 4.24
CA SER A 77 -4.04 -16.52 3.82
C SER A 77 -3.94 -15.30 2.90
N TYR A 78 -4.75 -15.28 1.85
CA TYR A 78 -4.81 -14.22 0.85
C TYR A 78 -6.25 -13.82 0.57
N LEU A 79 -6.48 -12.58 0.14
CA LEU A 79 -7.76 -12.18 -0.45
C LEU A 79 -7.80 -12.60 -1.93
N PRO A 80 -8.76 -13.46 -2.33
CA PRO A 80 -8.96 -13.77 -3.74
C PRO A 80 -9.66 -12.62 -4.45
N ALA A 81 -9.11 -12.22 -5.59
CA ALA A 81 -9.66 -11.23 -6.49
C ALA A 81 -9.76 -11.83 -7.90
N PHE A 82 -10.87 -11.62 -8.59
CA PHE A 82 -11.10 -12.22 -9.90
C PHE A 82 -11.32 -11.13 -10.94
N THR A 83 -10.66 -11.26 -12.09
CA THR A 83 -10.73 -10.27 -13.16
C THR A 83 -11.96 -10.41 -14.05
N ASN A 84 -12.67 -11.52 -13.96
CA ASN A 84 -13.94 -11.76 -14.64
C ASN A 84 -14.73 -12.88 -13.98
N ILE A 85 -16.01 -13.01 -14.34
CA ILE A 85 -16.92 -13.99 -13.72
C ILE A 85 -16.55 -15.44 -14.05
N LYS A 86 -15.92 -15.74 -15.18
CA LYS A 86 -15.52 -17.09 -15.54
C LYS A 86 -14.46 -17.64 -14.59
N GLU A 87 -13.59 -16.78 -14.07
CA GLU A 87 -12.58 -17.15 -13.09
C GLU A 87 -13.21 -17.67 -11.78
N ILE A 88 -14.47 -17.33 -11.52
CA ILE A 88 -15.24 -17.87 -10.39
C ILE A 88 -16.00 -19.12 -10.81
N THR A 89 -16.80 -19.04 -11.89
CA THR A 89 -17.76 -20.07 -12.24
C THR A 89 -17.12 -21.34 -12.80
N ASP A 90 -15.95 -21.24 -13.45
CA ASP A 90 -15.27 -22.38 -14.04
C ASP A 90 -14.51 -23.23 -13.01
N TYR A 91 -14.23 -22.68 -11.84
CA TYR A 91 -13.38 -23.33 -10.83
C TYR A 91 -14.02 -23.50 -9.46
N ILE A 92 -15.14 -22.85 -9.21
CA ILE A 92 -15.83 -22.93 -7.92
C ILE A 92 -17.28 -23.34 -8.21
N ASP A 93 -17.65 -24.52 -7.76
CA ASP A 93 -19.03 -24.73 -7.40
C ASP A 93 -19.31 -23.78 -6.25
N LEU A 94 -19.96 -22.62 -6.55
CA LEU A 94 -20.32 -21.64 -5.52
C LEU A 94 -20.94 -22.42 -4.37
N PRO A 95 -20.35 -22.40 -3.18
CA PRO A 95 -20.84 -23.21 -2.09
C PRO A 95 -22.31 -22.87 -1.89
N GLU A 96 -23.17 -23.90 -1.98
CA GLU A 96 -24.52 -23.78 -1.46
C GLU A 96 -24.36 -23.20 -0.06
N SER A 97 -25.09 -22.13 0.24
CA SER A 97 -25.01 -21.38 1.49
C SER A 97 -24.60 -22.26 2.66
N GLN A 98 -23.44 -21.97 3.27
CA GLN A 98 -23.14 -22.60 4.57
C GLN A 98 -24.28 -22.28 5.52
N GLU A 99 -24.65 -23.22 6.37
CA GLU A 99 -25.78 -23.10 7.29
C GLU A 99 -25.68 -21.76 8.05
N GLY A 100 -26.57 -20.82 7.75
CA GLY A 100 -26.61 -19.47 8.35
C GLY A 100 -25.89 -18.34 7.58
N TYR A 101 -25.25 -18.62 6.43
CA TYR A 101 -24.59 -17.61 5.61
C TYR A 101 -25.00 -17.71 4.14
N GLN A 102 -25.06 -16.57 3.48
CA GLN A 102 -25.24 -16.46 2.03
C GLN A 102 -23.93 -15.99 1.41
N VAL A 103 -23.51 -16.65 0.31
CA VAL A 103 -22.34 -16.25 -0.49
C VAL A 103 -22.83 -15.49 -1.72
N GLU A 104 -22.24 -14.34 -1.96
CA GLU A 104 -22.56 -13.46 -3.09
C GLU A 104 -21.26 -13.04 -3.81
N VAL A 105 -21.38 -12.65 -5.09
CA VAL A 105 -20.28 -12.04 -5.86
C VAL A 105 -20.53 -10.54 -5.90
N MET A 106 -19.52 -9.77 -5.50
CA MET A 106 -19.56 -8.32 -5.49
C MET A 106 -18.37 -7.75 -6.24
N VAL A 107 -18.46 -6.49 -6.64
CA VAL A 107 -17.33 -5.73 -7.21
C VAL A 107 -16.64 -4.96 -6.10
N ALA A 108 -15.32 -5.05 -6.06
CA ALA A 108 -14.45 -4.31 -5.16
C ALA A 108 -13.34 -3.62 -5.94
N SER A 109 -13.07 -2.35 -5.64
CA SER A 109 -11.89 -1.67 -6.16
C SER A 109 -10.62 -2.23 -5.50
N TYR A 110 -9.48 -2.08 -6.16
CA TYR A 110 -8.17 -2.40 -5.57
C TYR A 110 -7.97 -1.74 -4.19
N LYS A 111 -8.36 -0.46 -4.08
CA LYS A 111 -8.37 0.29 -2.82
C LYS A 111 -9.10 -0.47 -1.71
N ARG A 112 -10.33 -0.93 -1.98
CA ARG A 112 -11.14 -1.66 -0.99
C ARG A 112 -10.48 -2.97 -0.57
N LEU A 113 -9.82 -3.66 -1.51
CA LEU A 113 -9.07 -4.88 -1.21
C LEU A 113 -7.87 -4.61 -0.30
N LEU A 114 -7.12 -3.54 -0.54
CA LEU A 114 -6.03 -3.13 0.35
C LEU A 114 -6.54 -2.76 1.75
N GLU A 115 -7.63 -2.00 1.86
CA GLU A 115 -8.25 -1.68 3.14
C GLU A 115 -8.64 -2.94 3.92
N GLU A 116 -9.19 -3.94 3.24
CA GLU A 116 -9.55 -5.22 3.84
C GLU A 116 -8.33 -5.97 4.38
N ILE A 117 -7.23 -6.02 3.61
CA ILE A 117 -5.98 -6.62 4.06
C ILE A 117 -5.47 -5.93 5.32
N TYR A 118 -5.56 -4.59 5.39
CA TYR A 118 -5.09 -3.83 6.55
C TYR A 118 -5.97 -3.97 7.78
N MET A 119 -7.27 -4.11 7.58
CA MET A 119 -8.22 -4.19 8.70
C MET A 119 -8.28 -5.56 9.34
N ARG A 120 -7.95 -6.63 8.62
CA ARG A 120 -8.00 -7.98 9.18
C ARG A 120 -6.87 -8.23 10.16
N THR A 121 -7.27 -8.57 11.37
CA THR A 121 -6.34 -8.92 12.46
C THR A 121 -5.67 -10.28 12.25
N GLU A 122 -6.24 -11.16 11.46
CA GLU A 122 -5.80 -12.54 11.23
C GLU A 122 -4.59 -12.65 10.29
N GLY A 123 -4.09 -11.53 9.78
CA GLY A 123 -2.85 -11.50 9.02
C GLY A 123 -2.95 -12.11 7.63
N LEU A 124 -3.61 -11.40 6.73
CA LEU A 124 -3.53 -11.72 5.31
C LEU A 124 -2.12 -11.42 4.77
N ASN A 125 -1.65 -12.26 3.86
CA ASN A 125 -0.33 -12.14 3.24
C ASN A 125 -0.35 -11.33 1.93
N GLY A 126 -1.51 -10.87 1.49
CA GLY A 126 -1.67 -10.08 0.27
C GLY A 126 -2.94 -10.43 -0.51
N LEU A 127 -2.90 -10.17 -1.81
CA LEU A 127 -3.93 -10.55 -2.77
C LEU A 127 -3.50 -11.79 -3.56
N VAL A 128 -4.46 -12.59 -3.97
CA VAL A 128 -4.25 -13.57 -5.03
C VAL A 128 -5.27 -13.30 -6.15
N ILE A 129 -4.76 -12.93 -7.32
CA ILE A 129 -5.60 -12.61 -8.47
C ILE A 129 -5.73 -13.85 -9.34
N ASN A 130 -6.96 -14.20 -9.72
CA ASN A 130 -7.33 -15.39 -10.47
C ASN A 130 -6.70 -16.68 -9.89
N PRO A 131 -6.99 -17.03 -8.62
CA PRO A 131 -6.29 -18.10 -7.89
C PRO A 131 -6.35 -19.48 -8.55
N PHE A 132 -7.31 -19.71 -9.42
CA PHE A 132 -7.58 -21.04 -10.00
C PHE A 132 -7.14 -21.17 -11.46
N SER A 133 -6.66 -20.08 -12.09
CA SER A 133 -6.21 -20.06 -13.48
C SER A 133 -4.82 -19.42 -13.61
N GLN A 134 -4.76 -18.24 -14.19
CA GLN A 134 -3.54 -17.42 -14.31
C GLN A 134 -3.20 -16.74 -12.99
N LYS A 135 -2.82 -17.55 -12.03
CA LYS A 135 -2.59 -17.14 -10.65
C LYS A 135 -1.47 -16.10 -10.53
N LEU A 136 -1.80 -14.90 -10.05
CA LEU A 136 -0.84 -13.92 -9.58
C LEU A 136 -0.96 -13.77 -8.06
N ILE A 137 0.13 -14.02 -7.33
CA ILE A 137 0.22 -13.70 -5.91
C ILE A 137 0.84 -12.30 -5.80
N ALA A 138 0.02 -11.33 -5.38
CA ALA A 138 0.48 -10.00 -5.01
C ALA A 138 0.74 -9.99 -3.49
N ASP A 139 1.92 -10.48 -3.13
CA ASP A 139 2.44 -10.41 -1.77
C ASP A 139 2.90 -8.98 -1.41
N GLU A 140 3.40 -8.81 -0.20
CA GLU A 140 3.87 -7.51 0.27
C GLU A 140 4.90 -6.87 -0.67
N LYS A 141 5.83 -7.67 -1.21
CA LYS A 141 6.86 -7.17 -2.11
C LYS A 141 6.26 -6.61 -3.39
N LEU A 142 5.36 -7.34 -4.05
CA LEU A 142 4.70 -6.87 -5.27
C LEU A 142 3.78 -5.69 -4.99
N LEU A 143 3.02 -5.71 -3.88
CA LEU A 143 2.17 -4.58 -3.49
C LEU A 143 2.99 -3.31 -3.24
N ASN A 144 4.17 -3.43 -2.63
CA ASN A 144 5.10 -2.32 -2.46
C ASN A 144 5.66 -1.84 -3.83
N CYS A 145 6.01 -2.74 -4.74
CA CYS A 145 6.43 -2.37 -6.09
C CYS A 145 5.34 -1.60 -6.87
N ILE A 146 4.08 -2.01 -6.74
CA ILE A 146 2.93 -1.31 -7.35
C ILE A 146 2.82 0.12 -6.80
N GLY A 147 3.08 0.32 -5.50
CA GLY A 147 3.08 1.64 -4.87
C GLY A 147 4.35 2.47 -5.13
N HIS A 148 5.42 1.87 -5.64
CA HIS A 148 6.70 2.54 -5.81
C HIS A 148 6.64 3.60 -6.94
N ASN A 149 7.32 4.75 -6.70
CA ASN A 149 7.38 5.87 -7.65
C ASN A 149 6.03 6.49 -8.03
N THR A 150 4.99 6.25 -7.24
CA THR A 150 3.72 6.92 -7.44
C THR A 150 3.75 8.35 -6.95
N THR A 151 3.06 9.23 -7.66
CA THR A 151 2.91 10.64 -7.32
C THR A 151 1.43 11.00 -7.40
N THR A 152 0.89 11.64 -6.39
CA THR A 152 -0.49 12.09 -6.39
C THR A 152 -0.65 13.48 -5.79
N GLY A 153 -1.53 14.28 -6.36
CA GLY A 153 -1.90 15.57 -5.81
C GLY A 153 -2.79 15.41 -4.57
N ILE A 154 -2.65 16.33 -3.62
CA ILE A 154 -3.42 16.32 -2.37
C ILE A 154 -4.91 16.49 -2.59
N ASN A 155 -5.31 17.21 -3.64
CA ASN A 155 -6.71 17.41 -3.98
C ASN A 155 -7.44 16.13 -4.43
N HIS A 156 -6.69 15.08 -4.74
CA HIS A 156 -7.18 13.74 -5.08
C HIS A 156 -7.07 12.76 -3.89
N GLN A 157 -7.25 13.25 -2.66
CA GLN A 157 -7.14 12.44 -1.43
C GLN A 157 -8.04 11.20 -1.42
N GLU A 158 -9.10 11.19 -2.20
CA GLU A 158 -9.98 10.02 -2.33
C GLU A 158 -9.29 8.86 -3.05
N ASP A 159 -8.31 9.14 -3.92
CA ASP A 159 -7.55 8.15 -4.69
C ASP A 159 -6.28 7.66 -3.97
N LEU A 160 -5.88 8.32 -2.90
CA LEU A 160 -4.68 8.03 -2.13
C LEU A 160 -4.52 6.58 -1.63
N PRO A 161 -5.57 5.86 -1.14
CA PRO A 161 -5.40 4.49 -0.64
C PRO A 161 -4.90 3.48 -1.67
N SER A 162 -5.19 3.68 -2.95
CA SER A 162 -4.70 2.78 -4.00
C SER A 162 -3.21 2.95 -4.30
N LEU A 163 -2.63 4.07 -3.89
CA LEU A 163 -1.26 4.46 -4.21
C LEU A 163 -0.28 4.29 -3.05
N VAL A 164 -0.77 4.15 -1.82
CA VAL A 164 0.10 4.03 -0.65
C VAL A 164 0.56 2.59 -0.45
N PRO A 165 1.86 2.39 -0.23
CA PRO A 165 2.47 1.08 -0.05
C PRO A 165 1.80 0.24 1.04
N ALA A 166 1.76 -1.06 0.84
CA ALA A 166 1.10 -1.97 1.76
C ALA A 166 1.86 -2.15 3.09
N ASN A 167 3.18 -2.34 3.05
CA ASN A 167 4.05 -2.59 4.22
C ASN A 167 3.39 -3.53 5.26
N LEU A 168 2.88 -4.68 4.79
CA LEU A 168 1.98 -5.55 5.56
C LEU A 168 2.62 -6.13 6.82
N LYS A 169 3.85 -6.62 6.72
CA LYS A 169 4.58 -7.22 7.84
C LYS A 169 4.77 -6.22 8.97
N PHE A 170 5.24 -5.01 8.62
CA PHE A 170 5.41 -3.94 9.58
C PHE A 170 4.09 -3.60 10.28
N ARG A 171 3.00 -3.40 9.52
CA ARG A 171 1.70 -3.05 10.09
C ARG A 171 1.15 -4.12 11.01
N LYS A 172 1.30 -5.40 10.64
CA LYS A 172 0.90 -6.53 11.47
C LYS A 172 1.65 -6.50 12.82
N ASN A 173 2.97 -6.35 12.78
CA ASN A 173 3.79 -6.36 13.98
C ASN A 173 3.58 -5.11 14.84
N MET A 174 3.28 -3.94 14.23
CA MET A 174 2.85 -2.75 14.97
C MET A 174 1.56 -2.97 15.76
N LYS A 175 0.55 -3.63 15.18
CA LYS A 175 -0.69 -3.98 15.90
C LYS A 175 -0.39 -4.88 17.11
N ILE A 176 0.47 -5.88 16.94
CA ILE A 176 0.89 -6.76 18.04
C ILE A 176 1.63 -5.96 19.10
N TYR A 177 2.53 -5.07 18.70
CA TYR A 177 3.30 -4.21 19.61
C TYR A 177 2.39 -3.28 20.44
N HIS A 178 1.42 -2.63 19.83
CA HIS A 178 0.45 -1.78 20.53
C HIS A 178 -0.36 -2.55 21.58
N SER A 179 -0.63 -3.84 21.32
CA SER A 179 -1.36 -4.70 22.25
C SER A 179 -0.48 -5.29 23.37
N ASN A 180 0.77 -5.64 23.05
CA ASN A 180 1.65 -6.45 23.90
C ASN A 180 3.09 -5.92 23.97
N GLY A 181 3.33 -4.63 23.81
CA GLY A 181 4.67 -4.03 23.67
C GLY A 181 5.61 -4.15 24.89
N LYS A 182 5.14 -4.74 25.99
CA LYS A 182 6.00 -5.06 27.16
C LYS A 182 6.73 -6.40 26.98
N ASP A 183 6.26 -7.27 26.08
CA ASP A 183 6.88 -8.56 25.82
C ASP A 183 8.18 -8.36 25.03
N PRO A 184 9.33 -8.88 25.51
CA PRO A 184 10.62 -8.77 24.82
C PRO A 184 10.60 -9.39 23.42
N HIS A 185 9.87 -10.49 23.23
CA HIS A 185 9.75 -11.14 21.92
C HIS A 185 9.01 -10.26 20.91
N VAL A 186 7.97 -9.56 21.34
CA VAL A 186 7.23 -8.61 20.50
C VAL A 186 8.10 -7.43 20.10
N LYS A 187 8.98 -6.97 20.99
CA LYS A 187 9.95 -5.91 20.65
C LYS A 187 10.97 -6.35 19.60
N GLU A 188 11.44 -7.59 19.69
CA GLU A 188 12.38 -8.14 18.70
C GLU A 188 11.70 -8.28 17.34
N LEU A 189 10.47 -8.82 17.28
CA LEU A 189 9.67 -8.88 16.06
C LEU A 189 9.44 -7.50 15.42
N LEU A 190 9.22 -6.46 16.24
CA LEU A 190 9.07 -5.11 15.74
C LEU A 190 10.39 -4.58 15.16
N LYS A 191 11.51 -4.84 15.85
CA LYS A 191 12.84 -4.44 15.38
C LYS A 191 13.15 -5.06 14.02
N GLU A 192 12.98 -6.37 13.87
CA GLU A 192 13.13 -7.07 12.59
C GLU A 192 12.23 -6.48 11.49
N SER A 193 10.98 -6.16 11.84
CA SER A 193 10.04 -5.55 10.89
C SER A 193 10.43 -4.15 10.45
N VAL A 194 11.05 -3.36 11.35
CA VAL A 194 11.57 -2.03 11.01
C VAL A 194 12.80 -2.16 10.12
N GLU A 195 13.69 -3.12 10.39
CA GLU A 195 14.84 -3.39 9.53
C GLU A 195 14.40 -3.79 8.11
N ASP A 196 13.45 -4.73 7.98
CA ASP A 196 12.88 -5.14 6.70
C ASP A 196 12.18 -3.96 5.99
N LEU A 197 11.42 -3.14 6.74
CA LEU A 197 10.74 -1.97 6.23
C LEU A 197 11.73 -0.93 5.66
N MET A 198 12.87 -0.74 6.30
CA MET A 198 13.91 0.16 5.83
C MET A 198 14.67 -0.39 4.61
N GLU A 199 14.78 -1.71 4.49
CA GLU A 199 15.47 -2.38 3.37
C GLU A 199 14.58 -2.49 2.13
N ASP A 200 13.37 -2.98 2.28
CA ASP A 200 12.47 -3.33 1.15
C ASP A 200 11.18 -2.50 1.11
N GLY A 201 10.89 -1.72 2.15
CA GLY A 201 9.65 -0.97 2.26
C GLY A 201 9.58 0.25 1.36
N VAL A 202 8.36 0.69 1.10
CA VAL A 202 8.07 1.92 0.37
C VAL A 202 7.33 2.89 1.29
N PHE A 203 7.78 4.13 1.32
CA PHE A 203 7.23 5.17 2.16
C PHE A 203 6.56 6.25 1.34
N ALA A 204 5.41 6.69 1.79
CA ALA A 204 4.80 7.91 1.30
C ALA A 204 5.37 9.12 2.06
N CYS A 205 5.67 10.20 1.34
CA CYS A 205 6.18 11.43 1.91
C CYS A 205 5.50 12.63 1.25
N PRO A 206 4.90 13.55 2.01
CA PRO A 206 4.43 14.82 1.49
C PRO A 206 5.61 15.72 1.13
N VAL A 207 5.62 16.23 -0.08
CA VAL A 207 6.68 17.09 -0.61
C VAL A 207 6.08 18.29 -1.34
N LEU A 208 6.78 19.42 -1.33
CA LEU A 208 6.46 20.58 -2.15
C LEU A 208 7.29 20.54 -3.43
N VAL A 209 6.64 20.76 -4.55
CA VAL A 209 7.27 20.78 -5.87
C VAL A 209 6.77 22.00 -6.63
N ASN A 210 7.62 22.63 -7.44
CA ASN A 210 7.19 23.74 -8.27
C ASN A 210 6.15 23.24 -9.30
N LYS A 211 5.03 23.96 -9.43
CA LYS A 211 3.96 23.62 -10.37
C LYS A 211 4.42 23.43 -11.81
N LYS A 212 5.44 24.19 -12.24
CA LYS A 212 6.03 24.05 -13.59
C LYS A 212 6.72 22.70 -13.83
N ASP A 213 7.13 22.02 -12.76
CA ASP A 213 7.83 20.73 -12.82
C ASP A 213 6.86 19.53 -12.76
N LEU A 214 5.55 19.82 -12.66
CA LEU A 214 4.48 18.84 -12.69
C LEU A 214 3.81 18.77 -14.06
N TYR A 215 3.43 17.58 -14.48
CA TYR A 215 2.65 17.36 -15.70
C TYR A 215 1.70 16.17 -15.51
N THR A 216 0.68 16.11 -16.34
CA THR A 216 -0.19 14.95 -16.41
C THR A 216 0.35 14.00 -17.47
N ASN A 217 0.65 12.77 -17.09
CA ASN A 217 1.15 11.75 -18.00
C ASN A 217 0.05 11.24 -18.96
N LYS A 218 0.39 10.30 -19.83
CA LYS A 218 -0.55 9.74 -20.83
C LYS A 218 -1.70 8.95 -20.22
N THR A 219 -1.53 8.49 -18.97
CA THR A 219 -2.56 7.75 -18.21
C THR A 219 -3.48 8.67 -17.42
N GLY A 220 -3.24 9.98 -17.44
CA GLY A 220 -4.02 10.96 -16.69
C GLY A 220 -3.53 11.22 -15.27
N GLU A 221 -2.41 10.59 -14.87
CA GLU A 221 -1.83 10.73 -13.54
C GLU A 221 -0.88 11.92 -13.47
N LEU A 222 -0.75 12.48 -12.26
CA LEU A 222 0.23 13.51 -11.97
C LEU A 222 1.64 12.89 -11.93
N ALA A 223 2.57 13.50 -12.63
CA ALA A 223 3.97 13.08 -12.68
C ALA A 223 4.90 14.29 -12.56
N MET A 224 6.14 14.04 -12.17
CA MET A 224 7.19 15.06 -12.08
C MET A 224 8.21 14.92 -13.22
N HIS A 225 8.73 16.05 -13.68
CA HIS A 225 9.88 16.04 -14.57
C HIS A 225 11.13 15.53 -13.87
N THR A 226 11.95 14.75 -14.58
CA THR A 226 13.25 14.31 -14.05
C THR A 226 14.11 15.52 -13.69
N GLY A 227 14.63 15.54 -12.46
CA GLY A 227 15.43 16.64 -11.94
C GLY A 227 14.61 17.80 -11.35
N ALA A 228 13.31 17.60 -11.09
CA ALA A 228 12.51 18.55 -10.31
C ALA A 228 13.09 18.72 -8.91
N ASP A 229 13.14 19.97 -8.45
CA ASP A 229 13.51 20.26 -7.07
C ASP A 229 12.37 19.87 -6.11
N ILE A 230 12.66 19.01 -5.15
CA ILE A 230 11.71 18.50 -4.16
C ILE A 230 12.05 19.10 -2.79
N TYR A 231 11.06 19.68 -2.14
CA TYR A 231 11.19 20.21 -0.79
C TYR A 231 10.34 19.41 0.18
N ILE A 232 10.99 18.65 1.06
CA ILE A 232 10.30 17.87 2.09
C ILE A 232 9.77 18.80 3.16
N LYS A 233 8.49 18.69 3.51
CA LYS A 233 7.89 19.41 4.64
C LYS A 233 8.33 18.74 5.95
N PRO A 234 9.24 19.35 6.72
CA PRO A 234 9.73 18.73 7.94
C PRO A 234 8.68 18.79 9.05
N LEU A 235 8.71 17.82 9.94
CA LEU A 235 8.02 17.88 11.23
C LEU A 235 9.01 18.25 12.32
N MET A 236 8.60 19.21 13.18
CA MET A 236 9.32 19.50 14.41
C MET A 236 8.82 18.57 15.51
N CYS A 237 9.73 17.86 16.15
CA CYS A 237 9.40 17.04 17.32
C CYS A 237 9.39 17.92 18.57
N SER A 238 8.21 18.34 19.01
CA SER A 238 8.03 19.29 20.13
C SER A 238 8.49 18.76 21.49
N HIS A 239 8.76 17.46 21.62
CA HIS A 239 9.10 16.84 22.91
C HIS A 239 10.60 16.70 23.17
N ALA A 240 11.45 16.84 22.15
CA ALA A 240 12.90 16.65 22.32
C ALA A 240 13.69 17.95 22.17
N ASP A 241 13.54 18.64 21.08
CA ASP A 241 14.22 19.90 20.77
C ASP A 241 13.42 20.65 19.69
N PRO A 242 12.90 21.84 19.99
CA PRO A 242 12.08 22.59 19.03
C PRO A 242 12.85 23.04 17.77
N ASN A 243 14.18 22.92 17.77
CA ASN A 243 15.02 23.26 16.62
C ASN A 243 15.41 22.05 15.78
N LYS A 244 14.98 20.83 16.15
CA LYS A 244 15.27 19.61 15.40
C LYS A 244 14.18 19.30 14.40
N LEU A 245 14.60 19.19 13.14
CA LEU A 245 13.73 18.81 12.03
C LEU A 245 13.87 17.31 11.72
N TYR A 246 12.76 16.69 11.42
CA TYR A 246 12.69 15.27 11.03
C TYR A 246 11.97 15.12 9.71
N ILE A 247 12.40 14.17 8.90
CA ILE A 247 11.68 13.74 7.71
C ILE A 247 10.53 12.83 8.16
N SER A 248 9.31 13.15 7.75
CA SER A 248 8.13 12.32 8.07
C SER A 248 7.85 11.35 6.95
N LEU A 249 7.94 10.06 7.27
CA LEU A 249 7.69 8.96 6.36
C LEU A 249 6.44 8.19 6.81
N PHE A 250 5.59 7.83 5.89
CA PHE A 250 4.32 7.21 6.18
C PHE A 250 4.22 5.84 5.50
N THR A 251 3.82 4.83 6.24
CA THR A 251 3.56 3.48 5.72
C THR A 251 2.10 3.28 5.31
N GLY A 252 1.29 4.32 5.43
CA GLY A 252 -0.12 4.31 5.08
C GLY A 252 -0.78 5.69 5.18
N LEU A 253 -2.00 5.77 4.65
CA LEU A 253 -2.71 7.04 4.47
C LEU A 253 -3.26 7.68 5.72
N ASN A 254 -3.67 6.86 6.69
CA ASN A 254 -4.41 7.38 7.83
C ASN A 254 -3.62 8.41 8.61
N ASP A 255 -2.29 8.32 8.56
CA ASP A 255 -1.41 9.28 9.19
C ASP A 255 -1.23 10.56 8.38
N ILE A 256 -1.10 10.43 7.05
CA ILE A 256 -0.95 11.59 6.17
C ILE A 256 -2.16 12.52 6.30
N LYS A 257 -3.37 11.95 6.40
CA LYS A 257 -4.61 12.72 6.58
C LYS A 257 -4.64 13.59 7.84
N ARG A 258 -3.79 13.29 8.83
CA ARG A 258 -3.67 14.07 10.07
C ARG A 258 -2.63 15.17 9.98
N MET A 259 -1.78 15.13 8.96
CA MET A 259 -0.80 16.17 8.72
C MET A 259 -1.46 17.42 8.18
N ASN A 260 -1.10 18.60 8.71
CA ASN A 260 -1.47 19.84 8.04
C ASN A 260 -0.60 20.00 6.79
N LEU A 261 -1.24 19.95 5.63
CA LEU A 261 -0.61 20.01 4.33
C LEU A 261 -0.70 21.42 3.71
N ASP A 262 -1.28 22.39 4.41
CA ASP A 262 -1.34 23.78 3.95
C ASP A 262 0.07 24.38 3.80
N HIS A 263 0.25 25.20 2.79
CA HIS A 263 1.47 25.96 2.52
C HIS A 263 1.13 27.32 1.89
N ASP A 264 2.01 28.28 2.09
CA ASP A 264 1.80 29.68 1.65
C ASP A 264 2.50 30.00 0.31
N GLU A 265 3.21 29.04 -0.30
CA GLU A 265 3.94 29.23 -1.56
C GLU A 265 3.02 29.08 -2.77
N PRO A 266 2.68 30.18 -3.49
CA PRO A 266 1.67 30.14 -4.56
C PRO A 266 2.12 29.38 -5.81
N ASP A 267 3.43 29.29 -6.05
CA ASP A 267 4.03 28.61 -7.21
C ASP A 267 4.37 27.14 -6.94
N MET A 268 4.13 26.68 -5.72
CA MET A 268 4.38 25.32 -5.30
C MET A 268 3.08 24.51 -5.25
N GLU A 269 3.22 23.21 -5.36
CA GLU A 269 2.14 22.23 -5.16
C GLU A 269 2.60 21.22 -4.13
N MET A 270 1.75 20.93 -3.16
CA MET A 270 1.97 19.82 -2.23
C MET A 270 1.51 18.54 -2.89
N ILE A 271 2.40 17.58 -2.99
CA ILE A 271 2.11 16.24 -3.52
C ILE A 271 2.59 15.18 -2.55
N ILE A 272 2.12 13.95 -2.75
CA ILE A 272 2.63 12.79 -2.03
C ILE A 272 3.41 11.94 -3.01
N THR A 273 4.65 11.63 -2.66
CA THR A 273 5.52 10.74 -3.42
C THR A 273 5.75 9.46 -2.63
N CYS A 274 5.91 8.34 -3.34
CA CYS A 274 6.16 7.04 -2.74
C CYS A 274 7.50 6.49 -3.24
N HIS A 275 8.45 6.32 -2.34
CA HIS A 275 9.79 5.84 -2.66
C HIS A 275 10.32 4.89 -1.58
N SER A 276 11.34 4.10 -1.93
CA SER A 276 12.10 3.32 -0.97
C SER A 276 12.84 4.22 0.03
N PHE A 277 13.25 3.67 1.16
CA PHE A 277 13.99 4.42 2.17
C PHE A 277 15.30 5.02 1.63
N ASP A 278 15.98 4.34 0.71
CA ASP A 278 17.25 4.82 0.13
C ASP A 278 17.13 6.22 -0.49
N SER A 279 16.00 6.51 -1.14
CA SER A 279 15.76 7.84 -1.71
C SER A 279 15.71 8.94 -0.65
N TYR A 280 15.14 8.65 0.51
CA TYR A 280 15.07 9.59 1.64
C TYR A 280 16.36 9.62 2.46
N LYS A 281 17.10 8.51 2.51
CA LYS A 281 18.40 8.40 3.17
C LYS A 281 19.39 9.40 2.59
N ASP A 282 19.49 9.50 1.26
CA ASP A 282 20.38 10.46 0.60
C ASP A 282 20.05 11.89 0.99
N ILE A 283 18.78 12.26 1.03
CA ILE A 283 18.33 13.58 1.46
C ILE A 283 18.66 13.82 2.94
N LEU A 284 18.40 12.84 3.79
CA LEU A 284 18.66 12.91 5.22
C LEU A 284 20.15 13.17 5.51
N PHE A 285 21.03 12.40 4.90
CA PHE A 285 22.46 12.43 5.19
C PHE A 285 23.20 13.59 4.48
N SER A 286 22.66 14.10 3.36
CA SER A 286 23.23 15.25 2.66
C SER A 286 22.93 16.59 3.32
N SER A 287 21.97 16.66 4.24
CA SER A 287 21.52 17.91 4.87
C SER A 287 21.73 17.90 6.39
N ASP A 288 22.42 18.92 6.90
CA ASP A 288 22.58 19.14 8.35
C ASP A 288 21.29 19.62 9.03
N ALA A 289 20.28 20.02 8.25
CA ALA A 289 19.01 20.50 8.78
C ALA A 289 18.18 19.37 9.42
N PHE A 290 18.31 18.15 8.93
CA PHE A 290 17.56 17.00 9.45
C PHE A 290 18.36 16.26 10.51
N CYS A 291 17.69 15.88 11.60
CA CYS A 291 18.27 15.11 12.70
C CYS A 291 17.89 13.62 12.66
N GLY A 292 16.94 13.24 11.83
CA GLY A 292 16.45 11.88 11.71
C GLY A 292 15.15 11.77 10.94
N ILE A 293 14.47 10.64 11.10
CA ILE A 293 13.17 10.35 10.50
C ILE A 293 12.12 10.05 11.57
N LEU A 294 10.87 10.30 11.23
CA LEU A 294 9.69 9.88 12.01
C LEU A 294 8.82 9.00 11.10
N ILE A 295 8.56 7.78 11.52
CA ILE A 295 7.63 6.87 10.82
C ILE A 295 6.28 6.93 11.51
N ASN A 296 5.24 7.19 10.72
CA ASN A 296 3.86 7.31 11.18
C ASN A 296 3.75 8.19 12.43
N PRO A 297 4.16 9.47 12.37
CA PRO A 297 4.30 10.33 13.54
C PRO A 297 3.02 10.56 14.33
N PHE A 298 1.85 10.28 13.77
CA PHE A 298 0.55 10.50 14.40
C PHE A 298 -0.13 9.23 14.93
N THR A 299 0.43 8.04 14.63
CA THR A 299 -0.11 6.74 15.08
C THR A 299 0.94 5.90 15.79
N ASP A 300 2.03 5.57 15.12
CA ASP A 300 3.04 4.66 15.64
C ASP A 300 4.15 5.36 16.41
N HIS A 301 4.38 6.64 16.13
CA HIS A 301 5.36 7.51 16.79
C HIS A 301 6.80 6.97 16.80
N LEU A 302 7.22 6.27 15.73
CA LEU A 302 8.57 5.74 15.66
C LEU A 302 9.55 6.81 15.19
N GLY A 303 10.56 7.09 15.98
CA GLY A 303 11.61 8.07 15.68
C GLY A 303 12.99 7.44 15.65
N PHE A 304 13.76 7.76 14.60
CA PHE A 304 15.13 7.30 14.42
C PHE A 304 16.04 8.49 14.20
N SER A 305 17.06 8.68 15.05
CA SER A 305 18.11 9.66 14.81
C SER A 305 19.05 9.22 13.70
N LYS A 306 19.83 10.13 13.12
CA LYS A 306 20.89 9.80 12.16
C LYS A 306 21.84 8.74 12.73
N ASP A 307 22.28 8.89 13.99
CA ASP A 307 23.20 7.95 14.63
C ASP A 307 22.60 6.54 14.73
N MET A 308 21.30 6.41 15.07
CA MET A 308 20.62 5.12 15.11
C MET A 308 20.54 4.49 13.71
N LEU A 309 20.26 5.30 12.69
CA LEU A 309 20.21 4.81 11.31
C LEU A 309 21.60 4.41 10.81
N ASP A 310 22.65 5.15 11.16
CA ASP A 310 24.02 4.77 10.87
C ASP A 310 24.39 3.43 11.50
N GLU A 311 24.03 3.21 12.76
CA GLU A 311 24.26 1.92 13.42
C GLU A 311 23.51 0.76 12.73
N MET A 312 22.29 1.00 12.28
CA MET A 312 21.48 -0.02 11.60
C MET A 312 22.05 -0.43 10.23
N PHE A 313 22.57 0.52 9.46
CA PHE A 313 22.97 0.30 8.07
C PHE A 313 24.47 0.07 7.89
N TYR A 314 25.35 0.81 8.57
CA TYR A 314 26.79 0.73 8.33
C TYR A 314 27.49 -0.35 9.17
N ASN A 315 26.94 -0.74 10.32
CA ASN A 315 27.53 -1.85 11.09
C ASN A 315 27.26 -3.24 10.50
N LYS A 316 26.27 -3.37 9.57
CA LYS A 316 26.07 -4.62 8.82
C LYS A 316 27.16 -4.88 7.77
N GLU A 317 27.78 -3.84 7.20
CA GLU A 317 28.83 -3.97 6.17
C GLU A 317 30.20 -4.39 6.74
N THR A 318 30.42 -4.23 8.04
CA THR A 318 31.70 -4.56 8.71
C THR A 318 31.79 -5.98 9.25
N ILE A 319 30.73 -6.79 9.14
CA ILE A 319 30.66 -8.17 9.66
C ILE A 319 30.74 -9.24 8.55
N ASN A 320 30.85 -8.85 7.28
CA ASN A 320 30.99 -9.80 6.15
C ASN A 320 32.42 -9.87 5.62
#